data_95148a8c54f044adaa8ec84e18478010
#
_entry.id   95148a8c54f044adaa8ec84e18478010
#
_cell.length_a   1.000
_cell.length_b   1.000
_cell.length_c   1.000
_cell.angle_alpha   90.00
_cell.angle_beta   90.00
_cell.angle_gamma   90.00
#
_symmetry.space_group_name_H-M   'P 1'
#
loop_
_entity.id
_entity.type
_entity.pdbx_description
1 polymer ?
#
loop_
_entity_poly.entity_id
_entity_poly.type
_entity_poly.pdbx_seq_one_letter_code
_entity_poly.pdbx_strand_id
1 'polypeptide(L)'
;VKGKALSADKMAEKKAASLKDIAQHWSVDGEELVNDGHGMYLSTLKNYGDFEFLVDYKTVPKADSGIYLRGIPQVQIWDSTEEAKFKIGANKGSGGLWNNSPGTPGKDPLVLADKPFGQWNSFRIIMVGERVSVWLNGKLLVDHARMGNYFNRKGQIPRTGPIQLQTHG
;
A
#
# COMPACT_ATOMS: atom_id res chain seq x y z
N VAL A 1 9.82 -14.67 15.66
CA VAL A 1 9.33 -16.07 15.62
C VAL A 1 9.73 -16.62 14.27
N LYS A 2 10.69 -17.56 14.20
CA LYS A 2 10.99 -18.31 12.98
C LYS A 2 9.77 -19.19 12.69
N GLY A 3 8.89 -18.74 11.84
CA GLY A 3 7.77 -19.55 11.35
C GLY A 3 8.32 -20.80 10.67
N LYS A 4 7.84 -21.96 11.09
CA LYS A 4 8.14 -23.22 10.41
C LYS A 4 7.65 -23.11 8.97
N ALA A 5 8.51 -23.43 8.00
CA ALA A 5 8.08 -23.46 6.60
C ALA A 5 6.85 -24.37 6.45
N LEU A 6 5.85 -23.93 5.70
CA LEU A 6 4.67 -24.73 5.43
C LEU A 6 5.05 -25.92 4.54
N SER A 7 4.39 -27.06 4.75
CA SER A 7 4.51 -28.19 3.82
C SER A 7 3.93 -27.81 2.44
N ALA A 8 4.35 -28.51 1.39
CA ALA A 8 3.88 -28.27 0.02
C ALA A 8 2.34 -28.33 -0.06
N ASP A 9 1.70 -29.32 0.60
CA ASP A 9 0.27 -29.48 0.62
C ASP A 9 -0.44 -28.29 1.27
N LYS A 10 0.05 -27.84 2.45
CA LYS A 10 -0.49 -26.65 3.12
C LYS A 10 -0.28 -25.37 2.32
N MET A 11 0.80 -25.29 1.56
CA MET A 11 1.04 -24.15 0.66
C MET A 11 0.03 -24.17 -0.50
N ALA A 12 -0.21 -25.34 -1.11
CA ALA A 12 -1.20 -25.51 -2.17
C ALA A 12 -2.61 -25.20 -1.71
N GLU A 13 -3.00 -25.69 -0.53
CA GLU A 13 -4.30 -25.40 0.09
C GLU A 13 -4.49 -23.87 0.32
N LYS A 14 -3.51 -23.22 0.92
CA LYS A 14 -3.56 -21.77 1.15
C LYS A 14 -3.62 -20.98 -0.15
N LYS A 15 -2.89 -21.41 -1.17
CA LYS A 15 -2.95 -20.79 -2.49
C LYS A 15 -4.33 -20.93 -3.11
N ALA A 16 -4.92 -22.11 -3.07
CA ALA A 16 -6.28 -22.33 -3.57
C ALA A 16 -7.32 -21.49 -2.83
N ALA A 17 -7.22 -21.43 -1.50
CA ALA A 17 -8.08 -20.58 -0.67
C ALA A 17 -7.94 -19.10 -1.01
N SER A 18 -6.70 -18.60 -1.20
CA SER A 18 -6.47 -17.20 -1.57
C SER A 18 -7.00 -16.85 -2.96
N LEU A 19 -6.89 -17.74 -3.93
CA LEU A 19 -7.46 -17.52 -5.27
C LEU A 19 -8.98 -17.46 -5.24
N LYS A 20 -9.61 -18.30 -4.40
CA LYS A 20 -11.06 -18.27 -4.21
C LYS A 20 -11.51 -16.97 -3.55
N ASP A 21 -10.82 -16.52 -2.52
CA ASP A 21 -11.08 -15.26 -1.82
C ASP A 21 -10.94 -14.07 -2.77
N ILE A 22 -9.84 -13.99 -3.52
CA ILE A 22 -9.61 -12.93 -4.51
C ILE A 22 -10.74 -12.90 -5.56
N ALA A 23 -11.16 -14.06 -6.06
CA ALA A 23 -12.25 -14.13 -7.04
C ALA A 23 -13.61 -13.67 -6.50
N GLN A 24 -13.79 -13.62 -5.18
CA GLN A 24 -15.01 -13.12 -4.54
C GLN A 24 -15.00 -11.60 -4.35
N HIS A 25 -13.82 -11.01 -4.10
CA HIS A 25 -13.69 -9.63 -3.64
C HIS A 25 -12.98 -8.70 -4.63
N TRP A 26 -12.36 -9.26 -5.66
CA TRP A 26 -11.69 -8.51 -6.72
C TRP A 26 -12.33 -8.85 -8.07
N SER A 27 -12.65 -7.84 -8.84
CA SER A 27 -13.22 -7.97 -10.17
C SER A 27 -12.52 -7.03 -11.16
N VAL A 28 -12.76 -7.26 -12.44
CA VAL A 28 -12.34 -6.37 -13.51
C VAL A 28 -13.59 -5.80 -14.16
N ASP A 29 -13.71 -4.47 -14.18
CA ASP A 29 -14.77 -3.75 -14.87
C ASP A 29 -14.14 -2.87 -15.96
N GLY A 30 -14.29 -3.27 -17.21
CA GLY A 30 -13.56 -2.68 -18.33
C GLY A 30 -12.04 -2.81 -18.14
N GLU A 31 -11.36 -1.69 -17.98
CA GLU A 31 -9.91 -1.63 -17.70
C GLU A 31 -9.59 -1.38 -16.23
N GLU A 32 -10.60 -1.35 -15.37
CA GLU A 32 -10.45 -1.06 -13.96
C GLU A 32 -10.41 -2.35 -13.12
N LEU A 33 -9.46 -2.42 -12.19
CA LEU A 33 -9.43 -3.44 -11.15
C LEU A 33 -10.22 -2.91 -9.94
N VAL A 34 -11.27 -3.62 -9.55
CA VAL A 34 -12.20 -3.19 -8.50
C VAL A 34 -12.13 -4.14 -7.31
N ASN A 35 -12.08 -3.57 -6.11
CA ASN A 35 -12.22 -4.29 -4.85
C ASN A 35 -13.46 -3.78 -4.08
N ASP A 36 -14.19 -4.67 -3.45
CA ASP A 36 -15.40 -4.37 -2.68
C ASP A 36 -15.14 -3.93 -1.22
N GLY A 37 -13.88 -3.69 -0.87
CA GLY A 37 -13.44 -3.35 0.49
C GLY A 37 -13.10 -4.56 1.35
N HIS A 38 -13.29 -5.78 0.87
CA HIS A 38 -13.10 -7.02 1.61
C HIS A 38 -12.04 -7.93 0.98
N GLY A 39 -11.79 -9.05 1.64
CA GLY A 39 -10.93 -10.11 1.15
C GLY A 39 -9.44 -9.89 1.39
N MET A 40 -8.63 -10.74 0.77
CA MET A 40 -7.19 -10.70 0.89
C MET A 40 -6.57 -9.60 0.00
N TYR A 41 -5.40 -9.13 0.39
CA TYR A 41 -4.60 -8.20 -0.41
C TYR A 41 -4.24 -8.83 -1.75
N LEU A 42 -4.40 -8.07 -2.83
CA LEU A 42 -3.93 -8.50 -4.13
C LEU A 42 -2.41 -8.30 -4.23
N SER A 43 -1.70 -9.37 -4.51
CA SER A 43 -0.24 -9.37 -4.58
C SER A 43 0.26 -9.71 -5.96
N THR A 44 1.31 -9.02 -6.43
CA THR A 44 1.99 -9.41 -7.66
C THR A 44 2.66 -10.78 -7.49
N LEU A 45 2.66 -11.57 -8.56
CA LEU A 45 3.39 -12.85 -8.59
C LEU A 45 4.91 -12.64 -8.66
N LYS A 46 5.34 -11.53 -9.26
CA LYS A 46 6.75 -11.16 -9.38
C LYS A 46 7.19 -10.36 -8.16
N ASN A 47 8.42 -10.61 -7.70
CA ASN A 47 9.11 -9.77 -6.74
C ASN A 47 9.90 -8.68 -7.46
N TYR A 48 9.91 -7.49 -6.87
CA TYR A 48 10.61 -6.31 -7.39
C TYR A 48 11.71 -5.88 -6.41
N GLY A 49 12.83 -5.47 -6.95
CA GLY A 49 13.92 -4.83 -6.21
C GLY A 49 13.75 -3.31 -6.19
N ASP A 50 14.65 -2.59 -6.84
CA ASP A 50 14.46 -1.19 -7.12
C ASP A 50 13.45 -1.04 -8.26
N PHE A 51 12.52 -0.10 -8.15
CA PHE A 51 11.45 0.07 -9.14
C PHE A 51 10.88 1.49 -9.12
N GLU A 52 10.26 1.83 -10.23
CA GLU A 52 9.25 2.88 -10.36
C GLU A 52 7.89 2.23 -10.58
N PHE A 53 6.90 2.64 -9.81
CA PHE A 53 5.54 2.14 -9.88
C PHE A 53 4.58 3.29 -10.14
N LEU A 54 3.84 3.19 -11.24
CA LEU A 54 2.80 4.12 -11.64
C LEU A 54 1.46 3.43 -11.45
N VAL A 55 0.52 4.07 -10.78
CA VAL A 55 -0.81 3.53 -10.56
C VAL A 55 -1.83 4.65 -10.38
N ASP A 56 -2.94 4.52 -11.06
CA ASP A 56 -4.10 5.37 -10.86
C ASP A 56 -5.11 4.66 -9.96
N TYR A 57 -5.77 5.42 -9.08
CA TYR A 57 -6.79 4.89 -8.19
C TYR A 57 -7.93 5.88 -7.96
N LYS A 58 -9.10 5.34 -7.69
CA LYS A 58 -10.27 6.08 -7.19
C LYS A 58 -10.65 5.57 -5.81
N THR A 59 -11.12 6.46 -4.96
CA THR A 59 -11.62 6.12 -3.63
C THR A 59 -13.06 6.55 -3.44
N VAL A 60 -13.66 5.99 -2.40
CA VAL A 60 -15.00 6.30 -1.90
C VAL A 60 -14.89 6.89 -0.48
N PRO A 61 -15.95 7.51 0.05
CA PRO A 61 -15.97 7.94 1.46
C PRO A 61 -15.60 6.82 2.43
N LYS A 62 -14.84 7.15 3.46
CA LYS A 62 -14.27 6.26 4.48
C LYS A 62 -13.24 5.26 3.96
N ALA A 63 -12.74 5.42 2.73
CA ALA A 63 -11.70 4.55 2.21
C ALA A 63 -10.48 4.54 3.13
N ASP A 64 -9.98 3.33 3.38
CA ASP A 64 -8.70 3.07 4.05
C ASP A 64 -8.01 1.95 3.27
N SER A 65 -6.84 2.22 2.74
CA SER A 65 -6.11 1.28 1.90
C SER A 65 -4.63 1.65 1.87
N GLY A 66 -3.87 0.97 1.04
CA GLY A 66 -2.46 1.29 0.87
C GLY A 66 -1.75 0.37 -0.10
N ILE A 67 -0.56 0.78 -0.48
CA ILE A 67 0.30 0.03 -1.38
C ILE A 67 1.51 -0.45 -0.60
N TYR A 68 1.65 -1.77 -0.49
CA TYR A 68 2.82 -2.40 0.13
C TYR A 68 3.95 -2.49 -0.87
N LEU A 69 5.12 -2.07 -0.45
CA LEU A 69 6.33 -2.07 -1.26
C LEU A 69 7.24 -3.18 -0.78
N ARG A 70 7.56 -4.15 -1.65
CA ARG A 70 8.34 -5.37 -1.30
C ARG A 70 7.72 -6.15 -0.13
N GLY A 71 6.38 -6.16 -0.03
CA GLY A 71 5.67 -6.81 1.07
C GLY A 71 5.74 -6.09 2.41
N ILE A 72 6.28 -4.87 2.46
CA ILE A 72 6.33 -4.02 3.66
C ILE A 72 5.27 -2.92 3.57
N PRO A 73 4.46 -2.70 4.60
CA PRO A 73 3.48 -1.61 4.63
C PRO A 73 4.17 -0.25 4.77
N GLN A 74 3.61 0.79 4.30
CA GLN A 74 2.78 1.00 3.12
C GLN A 74 2.83 2.47 2.72
N VAL A 75 2.62 2.76 1.44
CA VAL A 75 2.18 4.08 0.98
C VAL A 75 0.68 4.13 1.23
N GLN A 76 0.26 5.02 2.12
CA GLN A 76 -1.12 5.09 2.60
C GLN A 76 -2.09 5.68 1.56
N ILE A 77 -3.30 5.15 1.54
CA ILE A 77 -4.46 5.71 0.84
C ILE A 77 -5.60 5.80 1.85
N TRP A 78 -6.22 6.96 1.97
CA TRP A 78 -7.41 7.13 2.80
C TRP A 78 -8.32 8.28 2.43
N ASP A 79 -9.47 8.30 3.11
CA ASP A 79 -10.35 9.44 3.13
C ASP A 79 -9.76 10.54 4.02
N SER A 80 -9.26 11.60 3.39
CA SER A 80 -8.67 12.74 4.10
C SER A 80 -9.72 13.64 4.78
N THR A 81 -11.00 13.32 4.65
CA THR A 81 -12.13 14.05 5.27
C THR A 81 -12.76 13.28 6.43
N GLU A 82 -12.33 12.05 6.71
CA GLU A 82 -12.84 11.23 7.80
C GLU A 82 -12.31 11.71 9.17
N GLU A 83 -13.06 12.56 9.87
CA GLU A 83 -12.65 13.18 11.13
C GLU A 83 -12.28 12.17 12.22
N ALA A 84 -12.91 11.02 12.24
CA ALA A 84 -12.61 9.94 13.19
C ALA A 84 -11.15 9.47 13.12
N LYS A 85 -10.52 9.61 11.96
CA LYS A 85 -9.12 9.22 11.69
C LYS A 85 -8.12 10.38 11.71
N PHE A 86 -8.52 11.61 12.00
CA PHE A 86 -7.62 12.77 12.03
C PHE A 86 -6.51 12.63 13.08
N LYS A 87 -6.82 12.06 14.24
CA LYS A 87 -5.82 11.79 15.28
C LYS A 87 -4.70 10.84 14.86
N ILE A 88 -4.91 10.05 13.81
CA ILE A 88 -3.92 9.14 13.25
C ILE A 88 -3.34 9.63 11.92
N GLY A 89 -3.74 10.81 11.44
CA GLY A 89 -3.12 11.52 10.32
C GLY A 89 -3.91 11.54 9.03
N ALA A 90 -5.18 11.07 8.98
CA ALA A 90 -5.96 11.05 7.75
C ALA A 90 -6.13 12.44 7.12
N ASN A 91 -6.28 13.49 7.94
CA ASN A 91 -6.36 14.88 7.49
C ASN A 91 -5.13 15.40 6.74
N LYS A 92 -4.03 14.67 6.77
CA LYS A 92 -2.81 15.00 6.02
C LYS A 92 -2.84 14.46 4.59
N GLY A 93 -3.79 13.57 4.29
CA GLY A 93 -3.99 12.96 2.98
C GLY A 93 -3.22 11.66 2.76
N SER A 94 -3.38 11.13 1.55
CA SER A 94 -2.72 9.93 1.09
C SER A 94 -1.24 10.15 0.77
N GLY A 95 -0.48 9.06 0.64
CA GLY A 95 0.89 9.05 0.12
C GLY A 95 1.99 9.00 1.17
N GLY A 96 1.69 9.20 2.45
CA GLY A 96 2.68 9.02 3.52
C GLY A 96 3.09 7.56 3.72
N LEU A 97 4.31 7.33 4.25
CA LEU A 97 4.79 6.01 4.68
C LEU A 97 4.21 5.72 6.07
N TRP A 98 2.95 5.34 6.10
CA TRP A 98 2.13 5.35 7.32
C TRP A 98 2.73 4.55 8.49
N ASN A 99 3.40 3.44 8.21
CA ASN A 99 4.02 2.60 9.23
C ASN A 99 5.42 3.07 9.68
N ASN A 100 5.93 4.16 9.14
CA ASN A 100 7.11 4.82 9.69
C ASN A 100 6.80 5.38 11.10
N SER A 101 7.80 5.51 11.93
CA SER A 101 7.63 6.05 13.28
C SER A 101 7.18 7.52 13.25
N PRO A 102 6.35 7.97 14.18
CA PRO A 102 5.98 9.38 14.28
C PRO A 102 7.21 10.30 14.31
N GLY A 103 7.14 11.40 13.58
CA GLY A 103 8.22 12.39 13.49
C GLY A 103 9.40 12.01 12.58
N THR A 104 9.38 10.82 11.96
CA THR A 104 10.40 10.47 10.97
C THR A 104 10.03 10.97 9.58
N PRO A 105 11.02 11.27 8.71
CA PRO A 105 10.76 11.69 7.33
C PRO A 105 9.84 10.71 6.61
N GLY A 106 8.91 11.24 5.85
CA GLY A 106 7.97 10.47 5.03
C GLY A 106 6.82 9.80 5.80
N LYS A 107 6.78 9.86 7.15
CA LYS A 107 5.62 9.37 7.92
C LYS A 107 4.33 10.03 7.45
N ASP A 108 4.37 11.34 7.34
CA ASP A 108 3.28 12.16 6.84
C ASP A 108 3.64 12.69 5.45
N PRO A 109 2.66 12.89 4.56
CA PRO A 109 2.91 13.55 3.28
C PRO A 109 3.24 15.03 3.50
N LEU A 110 4.09 15.60 2.61
CA LEU A 110 4.49 17.01 2.66
C LEU A 110 3.33 17.97 2.39
N VAL A 111 2.37 17.55 1.60
CA VAL A 111 1.17 18.32 1.24
C VAL A 111 -0.03 17.41 1.05
N LEU A 112 -1.23 17.93 1.26
CA LEU A 112 -2.47 17.28 0.87
C LEU A 112 -2.62 17.39 -0.66
N ALA A 113 -2.78 16.26 -1.34
CA ALA A 113 -2.83 16.20 -2.80
C ALA A 113 -3.96 15.34 -3.36
N ASP A 114 -4.80 14.79 -2.49
CA ASP A 114 -5.94 13.95 -2.88
C ASP A 114 -6.96 14.76 -3.70
N LYS A 115 -7.53 14.12 -4.71
CA LYS A 115 -8.69 14.63 -5.45
C LYS A 115 -9.98 14.17 -4.78
N PRO A 116 -11.11 14.84 -5.07
CA PRO A 116 -12.43 14.40 -4.61
C PRO A 116 -12.73 12.94 -4.96
N PHE A 117 -13.61 12.30 -4.18
CA PHE A 117 -14.06 10.93 -4.44
C PHE A 117 -14.58 10.75 -5.86
N GLY A 118 -14.37 9.57 -6.42
CA GLY A 118 -14.73 9.22 -7.79
C GLY A 118 -13.82 9.81 -8.87
N GLN A 119 -12.87 10.64 -8.53
CA GLN A 119 -11.85 11.13 -9.45
C GLN A 119 -10.58 10.27 -9.38
N TRP A 120 -9.92 10.10 -10.52
CA TRP A 120 -8.66 9.39 -10.61
C TRP A 120 -7.53 10.19 -9.96
N ASN A 121 -6.89 9.57 -8.98
CA ASN A 121 -5.64 10.00 -8.38
C ASN A 121 -4.50 9.20 -9.00
N SER A 122 -3.38 9.85 -9.29
CA SER A 122 -2.21 9.25 -9.96
C SER A 122 -1.01 9.24 -9.03
N PHE A 123 -0.60 8.06 -8.58
CA PHE A 123 0.66 7.88 -7.88
C PHE A 123 1.83 7.61 -8.83
N ARG A 124 2.96 8.21 -8.50
CA ARG A 124 4.29 7.81 -8.95
C ARG A 124 5.12 7.50 -7.71
N ILE A 125 5.56 6.26 -7.57
CA ILE A 125 6.31 5.77 -6.43
C ILE A 125 7.65 5.25 -6.92
N ILE A 126 8.75 5.80 -6.40
CA ILE A 126 10.10 5.33 -6.71
C ILE A 126 10.70 4.74 -5.43
N MET A 127 11.18 3.52 -5.51
CA MET A 127 11.89 2.84 -4.43
C MET A 127 13.27 2.38 -4.89
N VAL A 128 14.31 2.93 -4.26
CA VAL A 128 15.72 2.56 -4.48
C VAL A 128 16.36 2.22 -3.15
N GLY A 129 16.85 1.00 -3.03
CA GLY A 129 17.28 0.49 -1.73
C GLY A 129 16.14 0.54 -0.71
N GLU A 130 16.36 1.20 0.43
CA GLU A 130 15.34 1.41 1.46
C GLU A 130 14.65 2.79 1.37
N ARG A 131 14.96 3.57 0.33
CA ARG A 131 14.44 4.93 0.19
C ARG A 131 13.30 5.00 -0.80
N VAL A 132 12.29 5.75 -0.41
CA VAL A 132 11.05 5.91 -1.15
C VAL A 132 10.80 7.38 -1.41
N SER A 133 10.47 7.70 -2.66
CA SER A 133 9.91 8.99 -3.05
C SER A 133 8.50 8.76 -3.62
N VAL A 134 7.56 9.59 -3.22
CA VAL A 134 6.15 9.47 -3.60
C VAL A 134 5.64 10.78 -4.15
N TRP A 135 5.03 10.74 -5.31
CA TRP A 135 4.23 11.83 -5.88
C TRP A 135 2.78 11.40 -6.00
N LEU A 136 1.87 12.32 -5.73
CA LEU A 136 0.45 12.16 -5.97
C LEU A 136 -0.06 13.36 -6.76
N ASN A 137 -0.70 13.09 -7.90
CA ASN A 137 -1.23 14.14 -8.78
C ASN A 137 -0.17 15.21 -9.16
N GLY A 138 1.07 14.77 -9.38
CA GLY A 138 2.20 15.61 -9.72
C GLY A 138 2.87 16.35 -8.55
N LYS A 139 2.33 16.26 -7.32
CA LYS A 139 2.91 16.88 -6.14
C LYS A 139 3.81 15.90 -5.38
N LEU A 140 4.99 16.33 -4.97
CA LEU A 140 5.91 15.55 -4.14
C LEU A 140 5.35 15.43 -2.71
N LEU A 141 5.15 14.21 -2.23
CA LEU A 141 4.61 13.91 -0.90
C LEU A 141 5.64 13.33 0.06
N VAL A 142 6.52 12.51 -0.46
CA VAL A 142 7.63 11.91 0.29
C VAL A 142 8.90 12.09 -0.54
N ASP A 143 9.90 12.73 0.06
CA ASP A 143 11.18 12.98 -0.58
C ASP A 143 12.25 12.07 -0.01
N HIS A 144 12.60 11.03 -0.79
CA HIS A 144 13.74 10.15 -0.54
C HIS A 144 13.84 9.62 0.89
N ALA A 145 12.69 9.40 1.54
CA ALA A 145 12.62 8.98 2.92
C ALA A 145 12.92 7.49 3.07
N ARG A 146 13.61 7.12 4.15
CA ARG A 146 13.86 5.71 4.47
C ARG A 146 12.56 5.06 4.93
N MET A 147 12.21 3.94 4.32
CA MET A 147 11.09 3.12 4.73
C MET A 147 11.48 2.21 5.91
N GLY A 148 10.71 2.28 6.99
CA GLY A 148 10.90 1.42 8.15
C GLY A 148 10.34 0.01 7.93
N ASN A 149 11.04 -1.01 8.44
CA ASN A 149 10.50 -2.36 8.43
C ASN A 149 9.46 -2.52 9.55
N TYR A 150 8.19 -2.56 9.16
CA TYR A 150 7.09 -2.72 10.12
C TYR A 150 7.15 -4.02 10.91
N PHE A 151 7.50 -5.12 10.27
CA PHE A 151 7.53 -6.45 10.89
C PHE A 151 8.78 -6.72 11.71
N ASN A 152 9.87 -5.98 11.43
CA ASN A 152 11.11 -6.03 12.18
C ASN A 152 11.72 -4.63 12.31
N ARG A 153 11.31 -3.90 13.31
CA ARG A 153 11.67 -2.47 13.49
C ARG A 153 13.18 -2.19 13.56
N LYS A 154 13.98 -3.20 13.93
CA LYS A 154 15.45 -3.11 13.98
C LYS A 154 16.13 -3.64 12.72
N GLY A 155 15.38 -4.31 11.84
CA GLY A 155 15.91 -4.94 10.64
C GLY A 155 15.83 -4.04 9.42
N GLN A 156 16.59 -4.42 8.41
CA GLN A 156 16.48 -3.85 7.08
C GLN A 156 15.19 -4.36 6.40
N ILE A 157 14.66 -3.59 5.46
CA ILE A 157 13.60 -4.07 4.59
C ILE A 157 14.16 -5.11 3.59
N PRO A 158 13.33 -6.04 3.09
CA PRO A 158 13.75 -6.98 2.06
C PRO A 158 14.31 -6.27 0.81
N ARG A 159 15.36 -6.84 0.21
CA ARG A 159 15.91 -6.31 -1.05
C ARG A 159 14.95 -6.45 -2.22
N THR A 160 14.12 -7.49 -2.19
CA THR A 160 13.07 -7.76 -3.19
C THR A 160 11.81 -8.25 -2.49
N GLY A 161 10.67 -8.02 -3.11
CA GLY A 161 9.38 -8.51 -2.64
C GLY A 161 8.23 -8.09 -3.54
N PRO A 162 7.02 -8.59 -3.29
CA PRO A 162 5.85 -8.24 -4.08
C PRO A 162 5.40 -6.79 -3.83
N ILE A 163 4.69 -6.24 -4.80
CA ILE A 163 3.81 -5.09 -4.59
C ILE A 163 2.43 -5.65 -4.24
N GLN A 164 1.78 -5.06 -3.22
CA GLN A 164 0.47 -5.53 -2.76
C GLN A 164 -0.49 -4.35 -2.64
N LEU A 165 -1.71 -4.56 -3.08
CA LEU A 165 -2.83 -3.64 -2.90
C LEU A 165 -3.62 -4.09 -1.68
N GLN A 166 -3.74 -3.21 -0.70
CA GLN A 166 -4.43 -3.51 0.56
C GLN A 166 -5.95 -3.39 0.38
N THR A 167 -6.66 -4.37 0.92
CA THR A 167 -8.09 -4.29 1.22
C THR A 167 -8.26 -3.91 2.68
N HIS A 168 -9.13 -2.97 2.97
CA HIS A 168 -9.43 -2.57 4.35
C HIS A 168 -10.85 -2.01 4.40
N GLY A 169 -11.77 -2.76 4.99
CA GLY A 169 -13.16 -2.38 5.19
C GLY A 169 -13.38 -1.59 6.47
#